data_46ba84a688150f0c6e560a740449b2c9
#
_entry.id   46ba84a688150f0c6e560a740449b2c9
#
_cell.length_a   1.000
_cell.length_b   1.000
_cell.length_c   1.000
_cell.angle_alpha   90.00
_cell.angle_beta   90.00
_cell.angle_gamma   90.00
#
_symmetry.space_group_name_H-M   'P 1'
#
loop_
_entity.id
_entity.type
_entity.pdbx_description
1 polymer ?
#
loop_
_entity_poly.entity_id
_entity_poly.type
_entity_poly.pdbx_seq_one_letter_code
_entity_poly.pdbx_strand_id
1 'polypeptide(L)'
;MPTRWKAVGIVGGLGPLACAHFYTRLVELTGADGDSGHPEVLLLSSPDVPSRLAHLLESGPSPVPALRTVARRLEEAGSEVIAVPSLTSQAFRDEIAAAVTVPVIDMLTAVTERLRTAGVRRPALAVTDGTRRTGLLHKALTAGGLTPVYPDQNDQARIQQCVTLVKAGQFRLAQAQFCSLASAPWTVTGDSFVIGCTDLSPLLSDLPPGGHDVGDLYARAVLEAASTPLKHGL
;
A
#
# COMPACT_ATOMS: atom_id res chain seq x y z
N MET A 1 0.78 -6.05 -26.87
CA MET A 1 -0.57 -6.58 -27.17
C MET A 1 -1.56 -5.71 -26.42
N PRO A 2 -2.71 -5.37 -27.00
CA PRO A 2 -3.71 -4.61 -26.26
C PRO A 2 -4.19 -5.45 -25.06
N THR A 3 -4.16 -4.86 -23.88
CA THR A 3 -4.62 -5.49 -22.64
C THR A 3 -6.06 -5.06 -22.40
N ARG A 4 -6.94 -6.00 -22.14
CA ARG A 4 -8.24 -5.67 -21.57
C ARG A 4 -8.09 -5.61 -20.05
N TRP A 5 -8.51 -4.52 -19.47
CA TRP A 5 -8.50 -4.35 -18.02
C TRP A 5 -9.85 -4.72 -17.42
N LYS A 6 -9.79 -5.31 -16.25
CA LYS A 6 -10.91 -5.37 -15.31
C LYS A 6 -11.02 -4.04 -14.59
N ALA A 7 -12.23 -3.63 -14.23
CA ALA A 7 -12.46 -2.44 -13.42
C ALA A 7 -11.90 -2.64 -11.99
N VAL A 8 -11.08 -1.67 -11.53
CA VAL A 8 -10.41 -1.70 -10.23
C VAL A 8 -11.17 -0.85 -9.22
N GLY A 9 -11.62 -1.46 -8.12
CA GLY A 9 -12.16 -0.75 -6.96
C GLY A 9 -11.08 -0.46 -5.93
N ILE A 10 -10.99 0.78 -5.45
CA ILE A 10 -10.06 1.19 -4.38
C ILE A 10 -10.84 1.54 -3.13
N VAL A 11 -10.65 0.75 -2.05
CA VAL A 11 -11.12 1.08 -0.72
C VAL A 11 -10.25 2.19 -0.17
N GLY A 12 -10.73 3.42 -0.29
CA GLY A 12 -10.01 4.66 0.01
C GLY A 12 -10.42 5.33 1.32
N GLY A 13 -9.77 6.47 1.61
CA GLY A 13 -10.04 7.25 2.83
C GLY A 13 -9.24 6.83 4.07
N LEU A 14 -8.34 5.88 3.93
CA LEU A 14 -7.61 5.18 5.02
C LEU A 14 -6.10 5.54 5.22
N GLY A 15 -5.62 6.61 4.76
CA GLY A 15 -5.58 7.97 4.48
C GLY A 15 -5.97 8.39 3.04
N PRO A 16 -6.68 9.51 2.96
CA PRO A 16 -7.13 10.03 1.67
C PRO A 16 -5.99 10.33 0.69
N LEU A 17 -4.93 11.00 1.14
CA LEU A 17 -3.79 11.34 0.29
C LEU A 17 -3.05 10.09 -0.21
N ALA A 18 -2.82 9.11 0.67
CA ALA A 18 -2.18 7.85 0.30
C ALA A 18 -2.97 7.11 -0.79
N CYS A 19 -4.31 7.16 -0.74
CA CYS A 19 -5.16 6.55 -1.75
C CYS A 19 -5.15 7.31 -3.08
N ALA A 20 -5.10 8.64 -3.04
CA ALA A 20 -4.94 9.47 -4.25
C ALA A 20 -3.59 9.19 -4.92
N HIS A 21 -2.51 9.13 -4.13
CA HIS A 21 -1.19 8.76 -4.63
C HIS A 21 -1.17 7.33 -5.20
N PHE A 22 -1.82 6.38 -4.54
CA PHE A 22 -1.94 5.02 -5.05
C PHE A 22 -2.62 4.97 -6.43
N TYR A 23 -3.69 5.76 -6.64
CA TYR A 23 -4.31 5.90 -7.96
C TYR A 23 -3.34 6.50 -8.98
N THR A 24 -2.60 7.56 -8.63
CA THR A 24 -1.56 8.12 -9.50
C THR A 24 -0.54 7.05 -9.91
N ARG A 25 -0.10 6.22 -8.96
CA ARG A 25 0.84 5.12 -9.24
C ARG A 25 0.24 4.05 -10.16
N LEU A 26 -1.05 3.73 -10.02
CA LEU A 26 -1.73 2.84 -10.97
C LEU A 26 -1.67 3.39 -12.40
N VAL A 27 -1.96 4.69 -12.58
CA VAL A 27 -1.89 5.35 -13.89
C VAL A 27 -0.46 5.28 -14.46
N GLU A 28 0.54 5.69 -13.70
CA GLU A 28 1.93 5.70 -14.15
C GLU A 28 2.46 4.29 -14.47
N LEU A 29 2.16 3.32 -13.64
CA LEU A 29 2.63 1.93 -13.78
C LEU A 29 1.91 1.15 -14.89
N THR A 30 0.73 1.60 -15.32
CA THR A 30 0.05 1.02 -16.49
C THR A 30 0.86 1.25 -17.77
N GLY A 31 1.55 2.40 -17.89
CA GLY A 31 2.39 2.72 -19.04
C GLY A 31 1.61 2.80 -20.36
N ALA A 32 0.35 3.23 -20.31
CA ALA A 32 -0.50 3.35 -21.49
C ALA A 32 -0.13 4.57 -22.34
N ASP A 33 -0.24 4.46 -23.65
CA ASP A 33 0.04 5.55 -24.60
C ASP A 33 -1.08 6.61 -24.66
N GLY A 34 -2.22 6.39 -23.99
CA GLY A 34 -3.36 7.29 -23.94
C GLY A 34 -4.45 6.82 -22.99
N ASP A 35 -5.44 7.69 -22.75
CA ASP A 35 -6.49 7.51 -21.72
C ASP A 35 -7.21 6.17 -21.79
N SER A 36 -7.54 5.70 -22.99
CA SER A 36 -8.26 4.45 -23.20
C SER A 36 -7.43 3.17 -22.92
N GLY A 37 -6.14 3.33 -22.71
CA GLY A 37 -5.24 2.22 -22.36
C GLY A 37 -5.19 1.90 -20.86
N HIS A 38 -5.82 2.72 -20.02
CA HIS A 38 -5.87 2.53 -18.56
C HIS A 38 -7.07 1.68 -18.13
N PRO A 39 -6.98 1.00 -16.98
CA PRO A 39 -8.15 0.37 -16.36
C PRO A 39 -9.17 1.44 -15.92
N GLU A 40 -10.45 1.10 -15.96
CA GLU A 40 -11.45 1.85 -15.21
C GLU A 40 -11.16 1.73 -13.72
N VAL A 41 -11.18 2.86 -12.98
CA VAL A 41 -10.89 2.87 -11.54
C VAL A 41 -11.99 3.60 -10.76
N LEU A 42 -12.57 2.89 -9.81
CA LEU A 42 -13.53 3.42 -8.85
C LEU A 42 -12.85 3.62 -7.49
N LEU A 43 -12.54 4.86 -7.13
CA LEU A 43 -11.97 5.17 -5.81
C LEU A 43 -13.07 5.69 -4.88
N LEU A 44 -13.41 4.89 -3.85
CA LEU A 44 -14.37 5.29 -2.83
C LEU A 44 -13.65 5.73 -1.56
N SER A 45 -13.47 7.05 -1.39
CA SER A 45 -12.86 7.61 -0.18
C SER A 45 -13.88 7.69 0.95
N SER A 46 -13.67 6.90 2.01
CA SER A 46 -14.54 6.82 3.20
C SER A 46 -13.70 7.10 4.48
N PRO A 47 -13.48 8.38 4.84
CA PRO A 47 -12.62 8.74 5.96
C PRO A 47 -13.23 8.39 7.33
N ASP A 48 -14.53 8.13 7.40
CA ASP A 48 -15.26 7.78 8.62
C ASP A 48 -15.09 6.33 9.05
N VAL A 49 -14.34 5.52 8.29
CA VAL A 49 -13.99 4.15 8.73
C VAL A 49 -13.22 4.23 10.05
N PRO A 50 -13.67 3.53 11.12
CA PRO A 50 -13.02 3.55 12.41
C PRO A 50 -11.51 3.26 12.34
N SER A 51 -10.75 3.85 13.27
CA SER A 51 -9.29 3.66 13.31
C SER A 51 -8.91 2.19 13.47
N ARG A 52 -8.21 1.64 12.48
CA ARG A 52 -7.68 0.27 12.51
C ARG A 52 -6.73 0.05 13.67
N LEU A 53 -5.90 1.05 13.96
CA LEU A 53 -4.94 0.97 15.08
C LEU A 53 -5.64 1.00 16.43
N ALA A 54 -6.62 1.88 16.63
CA ALA A 54 -7.40 1.91 17.86
C ALA A 54 -8.09 0.56 18.11
N HIS A 55 -8.65 -0.06 17.06
CA HIS A 55 -9.26 -1.39 17.19
C HIS A 55 -8.24 -2.49 17.51
N LEU A 56 -7.12 -2.53 16.78
CA LEU A 56 -6.12 -3.59 16.92
C LEU A 56 -5.30 -3.49 18.21
N LEU A 57 -5.11 -2.29 18.75
CA LEU A 57 -4.17 -2.04 19.85
C LEU A 57 -4.82 -1.47 21.13
N GLU A 58 -6.04 -0.95 21.07
CA GLU A 58 -6.65 -0.13 22.14
C GLU A 58 -8.12 -0.47 22.38
N SER A 59 -8.63 -1.59 21.85
CA SER A 59 -10.04 -2.02 21.98
C SER A 59 -11.06 -0.99 21.43
N GLY A 60 -10.65 -0.18 20.44
CA GLY A 60 -11.54 0.76 19.75
C GLY A 60 -12.60 0.06 18.90
N PRO A 61 -13.55 0.82 18.32
CA PRO A 61 -14.64 0.26 17.52
C PRO A 61 -14.10 -0.47 16.27
N SER A 62 -14.77 -1.58 15.92
CA SER A 62 -14.36 -2.39 14.75
C SER A 62 -14.56 -1.63 13.44
N PRO A 63 -13.55 -1.58 12.55
CA PRO A 63 -13.67 -1.02 11.22
C PRO A 63 -14.37 -1.95 10.22
N VAL A 64 -14.54 -3.24 10.56
CA VAL A 64 -15.03 -4.28 9.65
C VAL A 64 -16.38 -3.94 9.01
N PRO A 65 -17.42 -3.49 9.75
CA PRO A 65 -18.71 -3.17 9.14
C PRO A 65 -18.59 -2.08 8.05
N ALA A 66 -17.81 -1.03 8.32
CA ALA A 66 -17.59 0.07 7.38
C ALA A 66 -16.78 -0.39 6.16
N LEU A 67 -15.69 -1.14 6.37
CA LEU A 67 -14.87 -1.70 5.28
C LEU A 67 -15.68 -2.62 4.36
N ARG A 68 -16.50 -3.50 4.91
CA ARG A 68 -17.41 -4.37 4.13
C ARG A 68 -18.42 -3.57 3.32
N THR A 69 -18.97 -2.50 3.89
CA THR A 69 -19.90 -1.60 3.18
C THR A 69 -19.22 -0.91 2.00
N VAL A 70 -17.99 -0.40 2.18
CA VAL A 70 -17.22 0.22 1.10
C VAL A 70 -16.92 -0.79 -0.02
N ALA A 71 -16.50 -2.01 0.33
CA ALA A 71 -16.20 -3.05 -0.64
C ALA A 71 -17.43 -3.44 -1.47
N ARG A 72 -18.60 -3.65 -0.84
CA ARG A 72 -19.86 -3.94 -1.54
C ARG A 72 -20.27 -2.82 -2.50
N ARG A 73 -20.18 -1.56 -2.07
CA ARG A 73 -20.50 -0.41 -2.92
C ARG A 73 -19.58 -0.33 -4.14
N LEU A 74 -18.32 -0.70 -4.03
CA LEU A 74 -17.39 -0.80 -5.14
C LEU A 74 -17.78 -1.93 -6.10
N GLU A 75 -18.12 -3.11 -5.59
CA GLU A 75 -18.60 -4.23 -6.39
C GLU A 75 -19.92 -3.89 -7.11
N GLU A 76 -20.89 -3.33 -6.39
CA GLU A 76 -22.19 -2.87 -6.95
C GLU A 76 -22.01 -1.78 -8.03
N ALA A 77 -20.96 -0.96 -7.92
CA ALA A 77 -20.60 0.03 -8.92
C ALA A 77 -19.81 -0.54 -10.12
N GLY A 78 -19.57 -1.85 -10.16
CA GLY A 78 -18.95 -2.55 -11.30
C GLY A 78 -17.48 -2.89 -11.15
N SER A 79 -16.87 -2.73 -9.97
CA SER A 79 -15.49 -3.18 -9.74
C SER A 79 -15.39 -4.69 -9.89
N GLU A 80 -14.40 -5.17 -10.65
CA GLU A 80 -14.11 -6.58 -10.90
C GLU A 80 -12.93 -7.10 -10.08
N VAL A 81 -12.17 -6.18 -9.45
CA VAL A 81 -11.07 -6.47 -8.51
C VAL A 81 -11.00 -5.35 -7.49
N ILE A 82 -10.72 -5.67 -6.23
CA ILE A 82 -10.67 -4.69 -5.14
C ILE A 82 -9.26 -4.61 -4.56
N ALA A 83 -8.78 -3.36 -4.42
CA ALA A 83 -7.56 -2.99 -3.74
C ALA A 83 -7.85 -2.26 -2.42
N VAL A 84 -7.07 -2.59 -1.37
CA VAL A 84 -7.11 -1.92 -0.05
C VAL A 84 -5.70 -1.39 0.26
N PRO A 85 -5.30 -0.19 -0.23
CA PRO A 85 -3.94 0.33 -0.09
C PRO A 85 -3.65 0.88 1.31
N SER A 86 -3.81 0.03 2.32
CA SER A 86 -3.59 0.36 3.73
C SER A 86 -3.10 -0.88 4.47
N LEU A 87 -1.84 -0.87 4.91
CA LEU A 87 -1.22 -2.01 5.60
C LEU A 87 -1.99 -2.46 6.84
N THR A 88 -2.43 -1.52 7.68
CA THR A 88 -3.18 -1.87 8.89
C THR A 88 -4.58 -2.42 8.59
N SER A 89 -5.14 -2.10 7.42
CA SER A 89 -6.43 -2.64 6.99
C SER A 89 -6.32 -4.08 6.46
N GLN A 90 -5.11 -4.55 6.16
CA GLN A 90 -4.89 -5.95 5.76
C GLN A 90 -5.22 -6.95 6.89
N ALA A 91 -5.24 -6.50 8.15
CA ALA A 91 -5.73 -7.32 9.27
C ALA A 91 -7.19 -7.77 9.09
N PHE A 92 -7.95 -7.07 8.26
CA PHE A 92 -9.38 -7.31 8.01
C PHE A 92 -9.66 -7.75 6.57
N ARG A 93 -8.62 -8.13 5.83
CA ARG A 93 -8.73 -8.49 4.41
C ARG A 93 -9.69 -9.64 4.19
N ASP A 94 -9.68 -10.67 5.04
CA ASP A 94 -10.52 -11.85 4.89
C ASP A 94 -12.00 -11.51 5.16
N GLU A 95 -12.28 -10.63 6.13
CA GLU A 95 -13.63 -10.15 6.40
C GLU A 95 -14.16 -9.24 5.28
N ILE A 96 -13.26 -8.48 4.62
CA ILE A 96 -13.61 -7.69 3.43
C ILE A 96 -13.90 -8.63 2.27
N ALA A 97 -13.04 -9.62 2.02
CA ALA A 97 -13.20 -10.59 0.95
C ALA A 97 -14.47 -11.43 1.11
N ALA A 98 -14.84 -11.80 2.34
CA ALA A 98 -16.09 -12.52 2.62
C ALA A 98 -17.36 -11.68 2.37
N ALA A 99 -17.24 -10.38 2.10
CA ALA A 99 -18.38 -9.49 1.86
C ALA A 99 -18.70 -9.26 0.39
N VAL A 100 -17.82 -9.70 -0.52
CA VAL A 100 -17.88 -9.49 -1.97
C VAL A 100 -17.57 -10.80 -2.71
N THR A 101 -17.91 -10.86 -4.00
CA THR A 101 -17.61 -12.02 -4.86
C THR A 101 -16.35 -11.82 -5.71
N VAL A 102 -15.97 -10.56 -5.93
CA VAL A 102 -14.77 -10.21 -6.68
C VAL A 102 -13.52 -10.36 -5.82
N PRO A 103 -12.34 -10.64 -6.41
CA PRO A 103 -11.12 -10.82 -5.65
C PRO A 103 -10.67 -9.53 -4.94
N VAL A 104 -10.34 -9.64 -3.65
CA VAL A 104 -9.67 -8.62 -2.86
C VAL A 104 -8.18 -8.95 -2.80
N ILE A 105 -7.36 -8.11 -3.40
CA ILE A 105 -5.92 -8.39 -3.56
C ILE A 105 -5.19 -8.27 -2.21
N ASP A 106 -4.45 -9.33 -1.86
CA ASP A 106 -3.66 -9.39 -0.64
C ASP A 106 -2.36 -8.57 -0.79
N MET A 107 -2.31 -7.43 -0.10
CA MET A 107 -1.15 -6.54 -0.14
C MET A 107 0.08 -7.16 0.53
N LEU A 108 -0.11 -7.87 1.65
CA LEU A 108 1.01 -8.42 2.41
C LEU A 108 1.72 -9.53 1.63
N THR A 109 0.95 -10.44 1.03
CA THR A 109 1.46 -11.48 0.15
C THR A 109 2.14 -10.87 -1.07
N ALA A 110 1.47 -9.94 -1.76
CA ALA A 110 2.00 -9.31 -2.97
C ALA A 110 3.34 -8.59 -2.72
N VAL A 111 3.43 -7.80 -1.64
CA VAL A 111 4.66 -7.09 -1.26
C VAL A 111 5.78 -8.06 -0.92
N THR A 112 5.48 -9.09 -0.13
CA THR A 112 6.48 -10.10 0.29
C THR A 112 7.06 -10.84 -0.91
N GLU A 113 6.22 -11.32 -1.82
CA GLU A 113 6.65 -12.07 -3.01
C GLU A 113 7.49 -11.21 -3.95
N ARG A 114 7.09 -9.94 -4.16
CA ARG A 114 7.83 -9.02 -5.03
C ARG A 114 9.20 -8.65 -4.46
N LEU A 115 9.31 -8.38 -3.18
CA LEU A 115 10.60 -8.16 -2.52
C LEU A 115 11.49 -9.40 -2.65
N ARG A 116 10.94 -10.58 -2.41
CA ARG A 116 11.68 -11.85 -2.56
C ARG A 116 12.16 -12.08 -4.01
N THR A 117 11.31 -11.81 -4.99
CA THR A 117 11.63 -11.93 -6.41
C THR A 117 12.68 -10.91 -6.85
N ALA A 118 12.67 -9.71 -6.26
CA ALA A 118 13.72 -8.70 -6.46
C ALA A 118 15.07 -9.06 -5.77
N GLY A 119 15.15 -10.20 -5.08
CA GLY A 119 16.36 -10.67 -4.41
C GLY A 119 16.58 -10.08 -3.02
N VAL A 120 15.63 -9.27 -2.51
CA VAL A 120 15.69 -8.69 -1.17
C VAL A 120 15.61 -9.79 -0.12
N ARG A 121 16.51 -9.73 0.87
CA ARG A 121 16.56 -10.65 2.02
C ARG A 121 16.36 -9.92 3.34
N ARG A 122 16.86 -8.70 3.44
CA ARG A 122 16.88 -7.90 4.65
C ARG A 122 16.36 -6.49 4.39
N PRO A 123 15.04 -6.32 4.16
CA PRO A 123 14.46 -5.00 3.89
C PRO A 123 14.62 -4.08 5.11
N ALA A 124 15.20 -2.89 4.91
CA ALA A 124 15.25 -1.81 5.90
C ALA A 124 13.95 -0.99 5.80
N LEU A 125 13.07 -1.13 6.79
CA LEU A 125 11.68 -0.68 6.72
C LEU A 125 11.46 0.71 7.32
N ALA A 126 11.02 1.66 6.51
CA ALA A 126 10.45 2.92 6.96
C ALA A 126 8.93 2.74 7.19
N VAL A 127 8.53 2.44 8.41
CA VAL A 127 7.13 2.17 8.82
C VAL A 127 6.70 3.06 9.98
N THR A 128 5.38 3.26 10.15
CA THR A 128 4.85 3.92 11.34
C THR A 128 4.99 3.05 12.59
N ASP A 129 4.95 3.68 13.76
CA ASP A 129 4.88 2.97 15.05
C ASP A 129 3.68 2.03 15.11
N GLY A 130 2.54 2.47 14.57
CA GLY A 130 1.34 1.64 14.48
C GLY A 130 1.55 0.39 13.64
N THR A 131 2.14 0.52 12.45
CA THR A 131 2.47 -0.63 11.59
C THR A 131 3.45 -1.58 12.29
N ARG A 132 4.47 -1.04 12.97
CA ARG A 132 5.45 -1.83 13.74
C ARG A 132 4.78 -2.58 14.90
N ARG A 133 3.92 -1.92 15.67
CA ARG A 133 3.21 -2.52 16.82
C ARG A 133 2.23 -3.61 16.41
N THR A 134 1.54 -3.48 15.28
CA THR A 134 0.63 -4.55 14.79
C THR A 134 1.38 -5.81 14.36
N GLY A 135 2.63 -5.67 13.95
CA GLY A 135 3.46 -6.76 13.48
C GLY A 135 3.00 -7.40 12.17
N LEU A 136 1.96 -6.88 11.49
CA LEU A 136 1.39 -7.49 10.29
C LEU A 136 2.41 -7.64 9.17
N LEU A 137 3.07 -6.55 8.79
CA LEU A 137 4.09 -6.58 7.75
C LEU A 137 5.30 -7.42 8.18
N HIS A 138 5.75 -7.31 9.44
CA HIS A 138 6.85 -8.11 9.98
C HIS A 138 6.58 -9.61 9.84
N LYS A 139 5.41 -10.06 10.29
CA LYS A 139 5.00 -11.47 10.21
C LYS A 139 4.95 -11.96 8.77
N ALA A 140 4.37 -11.18 7.85
CA ALA A 140 4.27 -11.56 6.44
C ALA A 140 5.67 -11.70 5.81
N LEU A 141 6.54 -10.71 6.00
CA LEU A 141 7.91 -10.75 5.48
C LEU A 141 8.71 -11.93 6.04
N THR A 142 8.62 -12.18 7.36
CA THR A 142 9.33 -13.29 8.01
C THR A 142 8.82 -14.65 7.53
N ALA A 143 7.50 -14.80 7.38
CA ALA A 143 6.90 -16.01 6.81
C ALA A 143 7.37 -16.25 5.35
N GLY A 144 7.63 -15.17 4.60
CA GLY A 144 8.21 -15.22 3.26
C GLY A 144 9.74 -15.42 3.22
N GLY A 145 10.38 -15.61 4.37
CA GLY A 145 11.83 -15.85 4.48
C GLY A 145 12.69 -14.59 4.43
N LEU A 146 12.11 -13.40 4.63
CA LEU A 146 12.85 -12.15 4.73
C LEU A 146 13.12 -11.81 6.20
N THR A 147 14.20 -11.07 6.47
CA THR A 147 14.59 -10.60 7.81
C THR A 147 14.48 -9.08 7.88
N PRO A 148 13.32 -8.51 8.26
CA PRO A 148 13.13 -7.06 8.30
C PRO A 148 14.08 -6.37 9.27
N VAL A 149 14.65 -5.24 8.85
CA VAL A 149 15.47 -4.35 9.66
C VAL A 149 14.70 -3.08 9.95
N TYR A 150 14.83 -2.54 11.15
CA TYR A 150 14.15 -1.34 11.60
C TYR A 150 15.14 -0.27 12.03
N PRO A 151 14.78 1.02 11.93
CA PRO A 151 15.58 2.10 12.48
C PRO A 151 15.67 2.00 14.01
N ASP A 152 16.63 2.70 14.57
CA ASP A 152 16.69 2.94 16.02
C ASP A 152 15.50 3.82 16.49
N GLN A 153 15.44 4.08 17.79
CA GLN A 153 14.33 4.82 18.37
C GLN A 153 14.28 6.28 17.87
N ASN A 154 15.43 6.92 17.61
CA ASN A 154 15.48 8.30 17.14
C ASN A 154 14.98 8.43 15.71
N ASP A 155 15.48 7.59 14.81
CA ASP A 155 15.05 7.61 13.41
C ASP A 155 13.60 7.12 13.26
N GLN A 156 13.15 6.18 14.10
CA GLN A 156 11.74 5.77 14.17
C GLN A 156 10.83 6.95 14.56
N ALA A 157 11.21 7.75 15.55
CA ALA A 157 10.46 8.93 15.95
C ALA A 157 10.39 9.98 14.82
N ARG A 158 11.48 10.16 14.07
CA ARG A 158 11.53 11.05 12.91
C ARG A 158 10.63 10.56 11.76
N ILE A 159 10.59 9.26 11.50
CA ILE A 159 9.66 8.65 10.54
C ILE A 159 8.21 8.94 10.96
N GLN A 160 7.88 8.73 12.23
CA GLN A 160 6.55 9.01 12.74
C GLN A 160 6.19 10.50 12.63
N GLN A 161 7.16 11.39 12.85
CA GLN A 161 6.98 12.84 12.65
C GLN A 161 6.68 13.18 11.19
N CYS A 162 7.34 12.55 10.21
CA CYS A 162 7.04 12.76 8.80
C CYS A 162 5.57 12.45 8.48
N VAL A 163 5.03 11.35 9.00
CA VAL A 163 3.61 11.00 8.82
C VAL A 163 2.69 12.04 9.46
N THR A 164 3.03 12.55 10.64
CA THR A 164 2.27 13.62 11.31
C THR A 164 2.25 14.90 10.48
N LEU A 165 3.40 15.29 9.91
CA LEU A 165 3.53 16.44 9.02
C LEU A 165 2.71 16.29 7.74
N VAL A 166 2.74 15.09 7.12
CA VAL A 166 1.90 14.78 5.94
C VAL A 166 0.42 14.99 6.26
N LYS A 167 -0.06 14.43 7.37
CA LYS A 167 -1.46 14.56 7.79
C LYS A 167 -1.85 16.00 8.14
N ALA A 168 -0.90 16.82 8.56
CA ALA A 168 -1.06 18.26 8.80
C ALA A 168 -0.91 19.12 7.52
N GLY A 169 -0.72 18.53 6.34
CA GLY A 169 -0.52 19.26 5.08
C GLY A 169 0.85 19.92 4.92
N GLN A 170 1.80 19.64 5.81
CA GLN A 170 3.16 20.24 5.81
C GLN A 170 4.13 19.42 4.94
N PHE A 171 3.77 19.20 3.67
CA PHE A 171 4.47 18.28 2.78
C PHE A 171 5.95 18.61 2.55
N ARG A 172 6.30 19.89 2.35
CA ARG A 172 7.68 20.30 2.11
C ARG A 172 8.60 19.96 3.28
N LEU A 173 8.11 20.18 4.51
CA LEU A 173 8.87 19.86 5.72
C LEU A 173 9.00 18.35 5.91
N ALA A 174 7.90 17.61 5.70
CA ALA A 174 7.91 16.16 5.73
C ALA A 174 8.89 15.57 4.72
N GLN A 175 8.89 16.08 3.47
CA GLN A 175 9.77 15.64 2.41
C GLN A 175 11.24 15.86 2.76
N ALA A 176 11.62 17.09 3.17
CA ALA A 176 13.00 17.39 3.54
C ALA A 176 13.51 16.47 4.67
N GLN A 177 12.69 16.21 5.67
CA GLN A 177 13.02 15.32 6.77
C GLN A 177 13.12 13.86 6.30
N PHE A 178 12.22 13.40 5.44
CA PHE A 178 12.20 12.01 4.97
C PHE A 178 13.35 11.70 4.00
N CYS A 179 13.74 12.66 3.14
CA CYS A 179 14.93 12.53 2.28
C CYS A 179 16.20 12.31 3.12
N SER A 180 16.34 13.05 4.23
CA SER A 180 17.46 12.84 5.17
C SER A 180 17.44 11.46 5.82
N LEU A 181 16.26 10.93 6.14
CA LEU A 181 16.07 9.58 6.70
C LEU A 181 16.40 8.48 5.70
N ALA A 182 16.05 8.66 4.43
CA ALA A 182 16.35 7.70 3.36
C ALA A 182 17.86 7.51 3.12
N SER A 183 18.69 8.47 3.59
CA SER A 183 20.15 8.42 3.56
C SER A 183 20.79 8.08 4.91
N ALA A 184 19.99 7.76 5.94
CA ALA A 184 20.50 7.47 7.28
C ALA A 184 21.22 6.09 7.34
N PRO A 185 22.21 5.92 8.24
CA PRO A 185 23.03 4.69 8.29
C PRO A 185 22.23 3.39 8.47
N TRP A 186 21.08 3.41 9.12
CA TRP A 186 20.26 2.21 9.29
C TRP A 186 19.71 1.65 7.97
N THR A 187 19.53 2.49 6.95
CA THR A 187 18.99 2.07 5.65
C THR A 187 19.92 1.12 4.91
N VAL A 188 21.21 1.18 5.19
CA VAL A 188 22.25 0.29 4.61
C VAL A 188 22.59 -0.90 5.52
N THR A 189 21.95 -1.05 6.67
CA THR A 189 22.05 -2.27 7.49
C THR A 189 21.22 -3.42 6.92
N GLY A 190 20.23 -3.10 6.08
CA GLY A 190 19.54 -4.02 5.19
C GLY A 190 20.23 -4.12 3.83
N ASP A 191 19.61 -4.84 2.92
CA ASP A 191 20.03 -4.96 1.52
C ASP A 191 19.13 -4.13 0.56
N SER A 192 18.07 -3.55 1.10
CA SER A 192 17.17 -2.65 0.36
C SER A 192 16.42 -1.73 1.32
N PHE A 193 16.32 -0.44 0.98
CA PHE A 193 15.43 0.50 1.66
C PHE A 193 13.98 0.29 1.18
N VAL A 194 13.03 0.17 2.12
CA VAL A 194 11.62 -0.08 1.80
C VAL A 194 10.71 0.93 2.52
N ILE A 195 10.00 1.73 1.74
CA ILE A 195 8.91 2.56 2.28
C ILE A 195 7.74 1.63 2.59
N GLY A 196 7.50 1.40 3.88
CA GLY A 196 6.44 0.52 4.39
C GLY A 196 5.22 1.26 4.93
N CYS A 197 5.04 2.54 4.58
CA CYS A 197 3.87 3.33 4.95
C CYS A 197 3.41 4.16 3.76
N THR A 198 2.19 3.93 3.30
CA THR A 198 1.62 4.61 2.13
C THR A 198 1.44 6.13 2.30
N ASP A 199 1.43 6.65 3.54
CA ASP A 199 1.46 8.10 3.79
C ASP A 199 2.85 8.72 3.50
N LEU A 200 3.92 7.91 3.49
CA LEU A 200 5.28 8.36 3.16
C LEU A 200 5.60 8.27 1.66
N SER A 201 4.87 7.44 0.92
CA SER A 201 5.09 7.22 -0.52
C SER A 201 5.15 8.52 -1.33
N PRO A 202 4.29 9.54 -1.10
CA PRO A 202 4.34 10.81 -1.85
C PRO A 202 5.56 11.68 -1.52
N LEU A 203 6.37 11.34 -0.52
CA LEU A 203 7.49 12.19 -0.07
C LEU A 203 8.77 11.99 -0.86
N LEU A 204 8.92 10.88 -1.57
CA LEU A 204 10.08 10.61 -2.43
C LEU A 204 9.60 10.45 -3.87
N SER A 205 10.06 11.36 -4.75
CA SER A 205 9.91 11.20 -6.20
C SER A 205 10.76 10.05 -6.72
N ASP A 206 11.96 9.90 -6.13
CA ASP A 206 12.93 8.87 -6.50
C ASP A 206 13.38 8.10 -5.25
N LEU A 207 13.32 6.80 -5.32
CA LEU A 207 13.85 5.91 -4.30
C LEU A 207 15.38 5.79 -4.43
N PRO A 208 16.10 5.57 -3.32
CA PRO A 208 17.49 5.15 -3.40
C PRO A 208 17.66 3.94 -4.34
N PRO A 209 18.82 3.77 -5.00
CA PRO A 209 19.06 2.60 -5.85
C PRO A 209 18.73 1.29 -5.13
N GLY A 210 17.92 0.43 -5.77
CA GLY A 210 17.43 -0.81 -5.17
C GLY A 210 16.37 -0.62 -4.07
N GLY A 211 15.86 0.59 -3.88
CA GLY A 211 14.76 0.86 -2.95
C GLY A 211 13.40 0.44 -3.49
N HIS A 212 12.47 0.17 -2.58
CA HIS A 212 11.10 -0.21 -2.91
C HIS A 212 10.07 0.59 -2.11
N ASP A 213 8.89 0.75 -2.70
CA ASP A 213 7.71 1.30 -2.05
C ASP A 213 6.60 0.24 -2.02
N VAL A 214 6.02 -0.01 -0.84
CA VAL A 214 4.95 -1.02 -0.70
C VAL A 214 3.69 -0.65 -1.50
N GLY A 215 3.42 0.65 -1.70
CA GLY A 215 2.34 1.13 -2.54
C GLY A 215 2.55 0.75 -4.01
N ASP A 216 3.76 0.96 -4.53
CA ASP A 216 4.14 0.58 -5.89
C ASP A 216 4.12 -0.93 -6.12
N LEU A 217 4.70 -1.69 -5.17
CA LEU A 217 4.68 -3.15 -5.25
C LEU A 217 3.25 -3.68 -5.26
N TYR A 218 2.38 -3.07 -4.46
CA TYR A 218 0.97 -3.42 -4.41
C TYR A 218 0.22 -2.98 -5.68
N ALA A 219 0.47 -1.77 -6.19
CA ALA A 219 -0.15 -1.29 -7.43
C ALA A 219 0.16 -2.22 -8.62
N ARG A 220 1.40 -2.69 -8.73
CA ARG A 220 1.77 -3.69 -9.75
C ARG A 220 0.99 -5.00 -9.60
N ALA A 221 0.77 -5.48 -8.38
CA ALA A 221 -0.02 -6.70 -8.14
C ALA A 221 -1.49 -6.50 -8.51
N VAL A 222 -2.04 -5.32 -8.22
CA VAL A 222 -3.42 -4.97 -8.59
C VAL A 222 -3.56 -4.92 -10.12
N LEU A 223 -2.61 -4.27 -10.83
CA LEU A 223 -2.61 -4.22 -12.30
C LEU A 223 -2.47 -5.61 -12.91
N GLU A 224 -1.63 -6.48 -12.36
CA GLU A 224 -1.53 -7.88 -12.83
C GLU A 224 -2.85 -8.64 -12.66
N ALA A 225 -3.51 -8.50 -11.51
CA ALA A 225 -4.81 -9.13 -11.26
C ALA A 225 -5.94 -8.55 -12.12
N ALA A 226 -5.83 -7.27 -12.51
CA ALA A 226 -6.76 -6.60 -13.40
C ALA A 226 -6.49 -6.88 -14.88
N SER A 227 -5.26 -7.26 -15.25
CA SER A 227 -4.90 -7.53 -16.63
C SER A 227 -5.55 -8.84 -17.12
N THR A 228 -6.23 -8.77 -18.27
CA THR A 228 -6.74 -9.95 -18.96
C THR A 228 -6.15 -9.97 -20.37
N PRO A 229 -5.33 -10.97 -20.73
CA PRO A 229 -4.84 -11.09 -22.10
C PRO A 229 -6.03 -11.22 -23.06
N LEU A 230 -6.06 -10.41 -24.11
CA LEU A 230 -7.01 -10.64 -25.20
C LEU A 230 -6.70 -11.99 -25.83
N LYS A 231 -7.62 -12.94 -25.73
CA LYS A 231 -7.54 -14.16 -26.52
C LYS A 231 -7.59 -13.75 -27.99
N HIS A 232 -6.56 -14.08 -28.75
CA HIS A 232 -6.64 -13.96 -30.21
C HIS A 232 -7.82 -14.80 -30.65
N GLY A 233 -8.86 -14.17 -31.19
CA GLY A 233 -9.88 -14.86 -31.96
C GLY A 233 -9.20 -15.52 -33.14
N LEU A 234 -9.42 -16.81 -33.29
CA LEU A 234 -9.08 -17.62 -34.48
C LEU A 234 -9.81 -17.04 -35.69
#